data_b038bc83a5dc4e61ee3570250c9a0c61
#
_entry.id   b038bc83a5dc4e61ee3570250c9a0c61
#
_cell.length_a   1.000
_cell.length_b   1.000
_cell.length_c   1.000
_cell.angle_alpha   90.00
_cell.angle_beta   90.00
_cell.angle_gamma   90.00
#
_symmetry.space_group_name_H-M   'P 1'
#
loop_
_entity.id
_entity.type
_entity.pdbx_description
1 polymer ?
#
loop_
_entity_poly.entity_id
_entity_poly.type
_entity_poly.pdbx_seq_one_letter_code
_entity_poly.pdbx_strand_id
1 'polypeptide(L)'
;MINLTEHLHLITLRRGARRTQASLEGREELGGKAQGLFSVGQVLTDIMACEFPDIRIDIPEMTVLGTSVFDAFMERNQLAEIAYSNLPDARIANAFQRADLPFEVLGELRSLIDGWVTPLAIRSSGLLEDVTQRPFAGVYLTKMIPNNQGDPDTRFQKFIESVKFVWASK
;
A
#
# COMPACT_ATOMS: atom_id res chain seq x y z
N MET A 1 -10.27 24.77 3.78
CA MET A 1 -9.08 23.96 4.14
C MET A 1 -9.52 22.52 3.99
N ILE A 2 -9.13 21.87 2.92
CA ILE A 2 -9.44 20.44 2.69
C ILE A 2 -8.44 19.68 3.56
N ASN A 3 -8.95 18.91 4.51
CA ASN A 3 -8.13 18.09 5.38
C ASN A 3 -7.64 16.91 4.55
N LEU A 4 -6.41 16.97 4.05
CA LEU A 4 -5.81 15.99 3.14
C LEU A 4 -5.24 14.76 3.86
N THR A 5 -5.32 14.72 5.18
CA THR A 5 -4.83 13.62 6.00
C THR A 5 -5.75 12.40 6.01
N GLU A 6 -6.93 12.48 5.42
CA GLU A 6 -7.97 11.47 5.67
C GLU A 6 -7.85 10.19 4.85
N HIS A 7 -6.94 10.03 3.84
CA HIS A 7 -7.27 8.95 2.89
C HIS A 7 -6.11 8.30 2.13
N LEU A 8 -4.93 8.14 2.73
CA LEU A 8 -3.88 7.41 2.03
C LEU A 8 -3.64 6.02 2.65
N HIS A 9 -4.09 5.00 1.95
CA HIS A 9 -3.80 3.62 2.29
C HIS A 9 -2.79 3.04 1.30
N LEU A 10 -1.81 2.31 1.82
CA LEU A 10 -0.90 1.53 0.99
C LEU A 10 -1.38 0.08 0.96
N ILE A 11 -1.55 -0.45 -0.24
CA ILE A 11 -1.84 -1.86 -0.46
C ILE A 11 -0.59 -2.50 -1.05
N THR A 12 -0.11 -3.53 -0.41
CA THR A 12 0.93 -4.39 -0.96
C THR A 12 0.30 -5.68 -1.45
N LEU A 13 0.37 -5.93 -2.75
CA LEU A 13 -0.19 -7.13 -3.37
C LEU A 13 0.91 -8.13 -3.66
N ARG A 14 0.70 -9.37 -3.25
CA ARG A 14 1.55 -10.50 -3.61
C ARG A 14 0.89 -11.33 -4.70
N ARG A 15 1.65 -11.71 -5.71
CA ARG A 15 1.17 -12.59 -6.80
C ARG A 15 1.50 -14.04 -6.47
N GLY A 16 0.49 -14.91 -6.40
CA GLY A 16 0.68 -16.34 -6.45
C GLY A 16 0.50 -17.18 -5.17
N ALA A 17 -0.17 -16.68 -4.14
CA ALA A 17 -0.49 -17.49 -2.96
C ALA A 17 -1.84 -18.22 -3.09
N ARG A 18 -1.90 -19.45 -2.56
CA ARG A 18 -3.11 -20.30 -2.58
C ARG A 18 -4.20 -19.93 -1.57
N ARG A 19 -4.01 -18.89 -0.77
CA ARG A 19 -4.99 -18.40 0.22
C ARG A 19 -5.02 -16.89 0.17
N THR A 20 -6.21 -16.34 0.08
CA THR A 20 -6.44 -14.91 0.27
C THR A 20 -6.35 -14.64 1.77
N GLN A 21 -5.21 -14.13 2.20
CA GLN A 21 -5.04 -13.63 3.54
C GLN A 21 -4.75 -12.14 3.44
N ALA A 22 -5.63 -11.34 4.01
CA ALA A 22 -5.44 -9.92 4.13
C ALA A 22 -5.15 -9.59 5.59
N SER A 23 -4.09 -8.84 5.81
CA SER A 23 -3.78 -8.28 7.12
C SER A 23 -3.86 -6.76 7.06
N LEU A 24 -4.33 -6.18 8.15
CA LEU A 24 -4.44 -4.73 8.33
C LEU A 24 -3.44 -4.32 9.41
N GLU A 25 -2.46 -3.52 9.00
CA GLU A 25 -1.51 -2.90 9.88
C GLU A 25 -1.97 -1.46 10.18
N GLY A 26 -2.38 -1.21 11.42
CA GLY A 26 -3.00 0.04 11.84
C GLY A 26 -4.50 -0.07 12.08
N ARG A 27 -5.04 0.78 12.93
CA ARG A 27 -6.40 0.62 13.49
C ARG A 27 -7.54 1.25 12.68
N GLU A 28 -7.30 1.85 11.52
CA GLU A 28 -8.32 2.70 10.90
C GLU A 28 -8.51 2.51 9.40
N GLU A 29 -9.48 3.17 8.85
CA GLU A 29 -10.18 3.03 7.58
C GLU A 29 -9.39 2.51 6.37
N LEU A 30 -9.95 1.49 5.76
CA LEU A 30 -9.49 0.94 4.48
C LEU A 30 -9.84 1.93 3.34
N GLY A 31 -8.89 2.26 2.50
CA GLY A 31 -9.17 2.99 1.26
C GLY A 31 -10.09 2.20 0.32
N GLY A 32 -10.78 2.91 -0.58
CA GLY A 32 -11.83 2.34 -1.43
C GLY A 32 -11.40 1.08 -2.18
N LYS A 33 -10.20 1.03 -2.74
CA LYS A 33 -9.69 -0.17 -3.45
C LYS A 33 -9.47 -1.37 -2.54
N ALA A 34 -8.93 -1.14 -1.34
CA ALA A 34 -8.75 -2.22 -0.38
C ALA A 34 -10.09 -2.76 0.07
N GLN A 35 -11.02 -1.87 0.40
CA GLN A 35 -12.38 -2.23 0.80
C GLN A 35 -13.12 -2.99 -0.31
N GLY A 36 -12.99 -2.55 -1.57
CA GLY A 36 -13.55 -3.24 -2.73
C GLY A 36 -13.01 -4.66 -2.89
N LEU A 37 -11.69 -4.86 -2.77
CA LEU A 37 -11.08 -6.19 -2.85
C LEU A 37 -11.52 -7.10 -1.71
N PHE A 38 -11.66 -6.60 -0.48
CA PHE A 38 -12.20 -7.38 0.64
C PHE A 38 -13.63 -7.80 0.38
N SER A 39 -14.49 -6.88 -0.09
CA SER A 39 -15.90 -7.17 -0.40
C SER A 39 -16.02 -8.19 -1.53
N VAL A 40 -15.25 -8.04 -2.60
CA VAL A 40 -15.21 -9.01 -3.71
C VAL A 40 -14.75 -10.38 -3.21
N GLY A 41 -13.74 -10.45 -2.31
CA GLY A 41 -13.27 -11.71 -1.74
C GLY A 41 -14.34 -12.48 -1.00
N GLN A 42 -15.17 -11.81 -0.23
CA GLN A 42 -16.30 -12.43 0.47
C GLN A 42 -17.34 -12.97 -0.51
N VAL A 43 -17.74 -12.16 -1.50
CA VAL A 43 -18.72 -12.54 -2.52
C VAL A 43 -18.23 -13.73 -3.36
N LEU A 44 -16.96 -13.74 -3.76
CA LEU A 44 -16.39 -14.82 -4.56
C LEU A 44 -16.33 -16.15 -3.81
N THR A 45 -16.07 -16.13 -2.51
CA THR A 45 -16.07 -17.34 -1.69
C THR A 45 -17.44 -18.00 -1.67
N ASP A 46 -18.52 -17.21 -1.65
CA ASP A 46 -19.89 -17.70 -1.51
C ASP A 46 -20.51 -18.14 -2.85
N ILE A 47 -20.19 -17.45 -3.97
CA ILE A 47 -20.88 -17.64 -5.25
C ILE A 47 -20.11 -18.59 -6.19
N MET A 48 -18.80 -18.45 -6.30
CA MET A 48 -18.03 -19.10 -7.37
C MET A 48 -17.85 -20.60 -7.21
N ALA A 49 -17.94 -21.13 -5.99
CA ALA A 49 -17.81 -22.57 -5.78
C ALA A 49 -18.94 -23.39 -6.40
N CYS A 50 -20.09 -22.78 -6.66
CA CYS A 50 -21.31 -23.47 -7.12
C CYS A 50 -21.60 -23.30 -8.62
N GLU A 51 -21.20 -22.19 -9.24
CA GLU A 51 -21.67 -21.85 -10.59
C GLU A 51 -20.64 -22.11 -11.72
N PHE A 52 -19.32 -22.04 -11.40
CA PHE A 52 -18.28 -22.12 -12.42
C PHE A 52 -17.12 -23.03 -11.97
N PRO A 53 -17.28 -24.36 -12.01
CA PRO A 53 -16.28 -25.30 -11.51
C PRO A 53 -14.94 -25.26 -12.25
N ASP A 54 -14.94 -24.81 -13.52
CA ASP A 54 -13.74 -24.70 -14.37
C ASP A 54 -13.04 -23.35 -14.32
N ILE A 55 -13.63 -22.36 -13.60
CA ILE A 55 -13.07 -21.02 -13.47
C ILE A 55 -12.62 -20.81 -12.03
N ARG A 56 -11.33 -20.55 -11.87
CA ARG A 56 -10.77 -20.16 -10.59
C ARG A 56 -10.51 -18.66 -10.54
N ILE A 57 -11.13 -17.97 -9.61
CA ILE A 57 -10.90 -16.57 -9.34
C ILE A 57 -10.29 -16.46 -7.94
N ASP A 58 -9.08 -15.92 -7.87
CA ASP A 58 -8.39 -15.70 -6.61
C ASP A 58 -8.09 -14.20 -6.43
N ILE A 59 -8.23 -13.72 -5.19
CA ILE A 59 -7.70 -12.41 -4.81
C ILE A 59 -6.26 -12.60 -4.33
N PRO A 60 -5.32 -11.78 -4.82
CA PRO A 60 -3.93 -11.86 -4.35
C PRO A 60 -3.86 -11.61 -2.84
N GLU A 61 -2.94 -12.30 -2.18
CA GLU A 61 -2.60 -11.98 -0.79
C GLU A 61 -2.14 -10.53 -0.72
N MET A 62 -2.66 -9.77 0.24
CA MET A 62 -2.37 -8.35 0.41
C MET A 62 -2.25 -7.97 1.87
N THR A 63 -1.42 -6.99 2.13
CA THR A 63 -1.33 -6.28 3.40
C THR A 63 -1.67 -4.81 3.16
N VAL A 64 -2.48 -4.24 4.01
CA VAL A 64 -2.87 -2.83 3.95
C VAL A 64 -2.21 -2.09 5.11
N LEU A 65 -1.45 -1.04 4.78
CA LEU A 65 -0.97 -0.08 5.77
C LEU A 65 -2.04 0.99 5.96
N GLY A 66 -2.54 1.12 7.17
CA GLY A 66 -3.55 2.11 7.53
C GLY A 66 -3.04 3.56 7.44
N THR A 67 -3.96 4.51 7.40
CA THR A 67 -3.63 5.95 7.38
C THR A 67 -2.81 6.38 8.58
N SER A 68 -3.06 5.78 9.74
CA SER A 68 -2.32 6.08 10.98
C SER A 68 -0.81 5.87 10.84
N VAL A 69 -0.38 4.89 10.04
CA VAL A 69 1.06 4.63 9.77
C VAL A 69 1.65 5.76 8.92
N PHE A 70 0.91 6.23 7.94
CA PHE A 70 1.32 7.36 7.10
C PHE A 70 1.35 8.66 7.91
N ASP A 71 0.34 8.92 8.72
CA ASP A 71 0.26 10.12 9.56
C ASP A 71 1.42 10.17 10.57
N ALA A 72 1.71 9.06 11.23
CA ALA A 72 2.85 8.93 12.12
C ALA A 72 4.19 9.15 11.39
N PHE A 73 4.32 8.67 10.15
CA PHE A 73 5.48 8.93 9.30
C PHE A 73 5.64 10.41 8.97
N MET A 74 4.55 11.07 8.57
CA MET A 74 4.53 12.51 8.25
C MET A 74 4.87 13.37 9.45
N GLU A 75 4.26 13.09 10.60
CA GLU A 75 4.46 13.83 11.85
C GLU A 75 5.90 13.67 12.37
N ARG A 76 6.37 12.43 12.47
CA ARG A 76 7.72 12.12 12.95
C ARG A 76 8.81 12.88 12.19
N ASN A 77 8.66 13.02 10.89
CA ASN A 77 9.65 13.62 10.01
C ASN A 77 9.32 15.07 9.62
N GLN A 78 8.24 15.65 10.15
CA GLN A 78 7.81 17.02 9.85
C GLN A 78 7.68 17.28 8.35
N LEU A 79 7.16 16.30 7.60
CA LEU A 79 7.11 16.34 6.14
C LEU A 79 5.99 17.21 5.57
N ALA A 80 5.04 17.65 6.38
CA ALA A 80 3.86 18.38 5.90
C ALA A 80 4.22 19.65 5.12
N GLU A 81 5.15 20.46 5.62
CA GLU A 81 5.58 21.69 4.95
C GLU A 81 6.21 21.41 3.59
N ILE A 82 7.02 20.35 3.49
CA ILE A 82 7.68 19.95 2.24
C ILE A 82 6.67 19.35 1.28
N ALA A 83 5.79 18.47 1.76
CA ALA A 83 4.81 17.76 0.96
C ALA A 83 3.81 18.72 0.27
N TYR A 84 3.45 19.83 0.95
CA TYR A 84 2.51 20.82 0.42
C TYR A 84 3.20 22.08 -0.15
N SER A 85 4.52 22.04 -0.31
CA SER A 85 5.28 23.13 -0.92
C SER A 85 5.18 23.10 -2.44
N ASN A 86 5.58 24.23 -3.07
CA ASN A 86 5.75 24.31 -4.52
C ASN A 86 7.15 23.83 -4.97
N LEU A 87 7.81 22.98 -4.19
CA LEU A 87 9.10 22.41 -4.58
C LEU A 87 8.91 21.42 -5.74
N PRO A 88 9.94 21.23 -6.58
CA PRO A 88 9.90 20.19 -7.60
C PRO A 88 9.70 18.80 -6.99
N ASP A 89 8.91 17.94 -7.66
CA ASP A 89 8.56 16.59 -7.20
C ASP A 89 9.78 15.77 -6.76
N ALA A 90 10.90 15.91 -7.47
CA ALA A 90 12.15 15.23 -7.12
C ALA A 90 12.71 15.65 -5.74
N ARG A 91 12.48 16.88 -5.33
CA ARG A 91 12.87 17.36 -4.00
C ARG A 91 11.96 16.78 -2.91
N ILE A 92 10.66 16.76 -3.17
CA ILE A 92 9.67 16.16 -2.27
C ILE A 92 9.97 14.66 -2.12
N ALA A 93 10.12 13.94 -3.22
CA ALA A 93 10.46 12.52 -3.21
C ALA A 93 11.76 12.23 -2.45
N ASN A 94 12.79 13.08 -2.60
CA ASN A 94 14.05 12.92 -1.87
C ASN A 94 13.87 13.10 -0.36
N ALA A 95 13.05 14.05 0.07
CA ALA A 95 12.73 14.25 1.49
C ALA A 95 12.04 13.01 2.08
N PHE A 96 11.06 12.46 1.38
CA PHE A 96 10.40 11.22 1.80
C PHE A 96 11.35 10.03 1.85
N GLN A 97 12.27 9.90 0.87
CA GLN A 97 13.25 8.81 0.85
C GLN A 97 14.22 8.86 2.04
N ARG A 98 14.58 10.05 2.51
CA ARG A 98 15.46 10.24 3.66
C ARG A 98 14.77 10.13 5.00
N ALA A 99 13.46 10.22 5.03
CA ALA A 99 12.67 10.17 6.25
C ALA A 99 12.66 8.76 6.87
N ASP A 100 12.51 8.67 8.18
CA ASP A 100 12.48 7.42 8.92
C ASP A 100 11.05 6.94 9.13
N LEU A 101 10.80 5.66 8.87
CA LEU A 101 9.53 5.03 9.22
C LEU A 101 9.34 4.98 10.74
N PRO A 102 8.10 5.01 11.22
CA PRO A 102 7.82 4.74 12.62
C PRO A 102 8.38 3.37 13.02
N PHE A 103 9.08 3.31 14.15
CA PHE A 103 9.75 2.08 14.59
C PHE A 103 8.75 0.98 14.96
N GLU A 104 7.55 1.36 15.34
CA GLU A 104 6.45 0.47 15.72
C GLU A 104 6.09 -0.50 14.61
N VAL A 105 6.12 -0.02 13.36
CA VAL A 105 5.74 -0.85 12.20
C VAL A 105 6.91 -1.56 11.55
N LEU A 106 8.16 -1.19 11.86
CA LEU A 106 9.34 -1.77 11.21
C LEU A 106 9.46 -3.28 11.41
N GLY A 107 9.16 -3.76 12.62
CA GLY A 107 9.23 -5.19 12.94
C GLY A 107 8.19 -6.01 12.17
N GLU A 108 6.97 -5.50 12.05
CA GLU A 108 5.89 -6.14 11.31
C GLU A 108 6.18 -6.16 9.81
N LEU A 109 6.61 -5.03 9.25
CA LEU A 109 7.03 -4.93 7.84
C LEU A 109 8.23 -5.83 7.53
N ARG A 110 9.16 -5.97 8.47
CA ARG A 110 10.29 -6.89 8.32
C ARG A 110 9.82 -8.34 8.25
N SER A 111 8.97 -8.75 9.19
CA SER A 111 8.41 -10.10 9.24
C SER A 111 7.61 -10.42 7.96
N LEU A 112 6.88 -9.45 7.43
CA LEU A 112 6.15 -9.56 6.19
C LEU A 112 7.09 -9.87 5.01
N ILE A 113 8.16 -9.11 4.86
CA ILE A 113 9.12 -9.28 3.75
C ILE A 113 9.94 -10.55 3.89
N ASP A 114 10.27 -10.97 5.08
CA ASP A 114 11.00 -12.24 5.30
C ASP A 114 10.19 -13.45 4.79
N GLY A 115 8.86 -13.41 4.94
CA GLY A 115 7.96 -14.43 4.40
C GLY A 115 7.68 -14.33 2.89
N TRP A 116 7.99 -13.20 2.27
CA TRP A 116 7.66 -12.92 0.86
C TRP A 116 8.90 -12.83 -0.01
N VAL A 117 9.03 -13.75 -0.96
CA VAL A 117 10.14 -13.80 -1.95
C VAL A 117 9.64 -13.67 -3.40
N THR A 118 8.39 -13.31 -3.57
CA THR A 118 7.75 -13.13 -4.89
C THR A 118 7.60 -11.64 -5.22
N PRO A 119 7.40 -11.28 -6.50
CA PRO A 119 7.20 -9.88 -6.89
C PRO A 119 6.07 -9.20 -6.12
N LEU A 120 6.28 -7.95 -5.76
CA LEU A 120 5.33 -7.13 -5.02
C LEU A 120 4.87 -5.94 -5.86
N ALA A 121 3.58 -5.61 -5.73
CA ALA A 121 3.01 -4.36 -6.20
C ALA A 121 2.68 -3.50 -4.98
N ILE A 122 3.39 -2.39 -4.83
CA ILE A 122 3.14 -1.38 -3.79
C ILE A 122 2.34 -0.26 -4.45
N ARG A 123 1.16 0.02 -3.91
CA ARG A 123 0.27 1.05 -4.48
C ARG A 123 -0.48 1.79 -3.39
N SER A 124 -0.79 3.04 -3.65
CA SER A 124 -1.70 3.81 -2.81
C SER A 124 -3.16 3.38 -3.05
N SER A 125 -4.00 3.56 -2.04
CA SER A 125 -5.44 3.37 -2.11
C SER A 125 -6.10 4.53 -1.39
N GLY A 126 -6.37 5.61 -2.11
CA GLY A 126 -7.10 6.76 -1.58
C GLY A 126 -8.61 6.56 -1.68
N LEU A 127 -9.39 7.13 -0.75
CA LEU A 127 -10.86 7.13 -0.85
C LEU A 127 -11.34 7.90 -2.09
N LEU A 128 -10.61 8.91 -2.50
CA LEU A 128 -10.96 9.74 -3.65
C LEU A 128 -10.61 9.11 -5.01
N GLU A 129 -9.83 8.02 -5.02
CA GLU A 129 -9.38 7.38 -6.27
C GLU A 129 -10.54 6.78 -7.08
N ASP A 130 -11.58 6.30 -6.40
CA ASP A 130 -12.73 5.62 -6.99
C ASP A 130 -14.03 6.45 -6.93
N VAL A 131 -13.94 7.77 -6.68
CA VAL A 131 -15.12 8.64 -6.69
C VAL A 131 -15.65 8.80 -8.10
N THR A 132 -16.87 8.31 -8.34
CA THR A 132 -17.53 8.25 -9.64
C THR A 132 -17.72 9.61 -10.32
N GLN A 133 -17.76 10.70 -9.55
CA GLN A 133 -18.01 12.05 -10.07
C GLN A 133 -16.75 12.78 -10.57
N ARG A 134 -15.57 12.42 -10.06
CA ARG A 134 -14.27 12.97 -10.50
C ARG A 134 -13.19 11.91 -10.31
N PRO A 135 -13.01 10.98 -11.25
CA PRO A 135 -11.98 9.96 -11.13
C PRO A 135 -10.59 10.61 -11.20
N PHE A 136 -9.78 10.39 -10.17
CA PHE A 136 -8.38 10.78 -10.14
C PHE A 136 -7.49 9.68 -10.76
N ALA A 137 -7.87 9.20 -11.94
CA ALA A 137 -7.10 8.20 -12.65
C ALA A 137 -5.70 8.73 -13.02
N GLY A 138 -4.66 7.95 -12.72
CA GLY A 138 -3.27 8.29 -13.06
C GLY A 138 -2.54 9.21 -12.06
N VAL A 139 -3.20 9.68 -11.02
CA VAL A 139 -2.58 10.48 -9.96
C VAL A 139 -1.80 9.60 -8.98
N TYR A 140 -2.29 8.39 -8.75
CA TYR A 140 -1.74 7.46 -7.76
C TYR A 140 -0.74 6.48 -8.39
N LEU A 141 0.44 6.41 -7.79
CA LEU A 141 1.51 5.55 -8.29
C LEU A 141 1.36 4.10 -7.83
N THR A 142 1.73 3.18 -8.73
CA THR A 142 2.01 1.79 -8.39
C THR A 142 3.48 1.49 -8.65
N LYS A 143 4.19 1.01 -7.64
CA LYS A 143 5.58 0.57 -7.74
C LYS A 143 5.65 -0.94 -7.71
N MET A 144 6.15 -1.52 -8.80
CA MET A 144 6.43 -2.97 -8.86
C MET A 144 7.88 -3.22 -8.51
N ILE A 145 8.12 -4.20 -7.63
CA ILE A 145 9.47 -4.66 -7.29
C ILE A 145 9.57 -6.18 -7.43
N PRO A 146 10.69 -6.70 -7.93
CA PRO A 146 10.87 -8.15 -8.12
C PRO A 146 10.97 -8.93 -6.81
N ASN A 147 11.43 -8.29 -5.73
CA ASN A 147 11.56 -8.88 -4.39
C ASN A 147 12.31 -10.23 -4.35
N ASN A 148 13.26 -10.43 -5.27
CA ASN A 148 13.97 -11.68 -5.49
C ASN A 148 15.45 -11.64 -5.07
N GLN A 149 15.87 -10.62 -4.34
CA GLN A 149 17.23 -10.54 -3.81
C GLN A 149 17.44 -11.64 -2.76
N GLY A 150 18.59 -12.32 -2.82
CA GLY A 150 18.91 -13.39 -1.88
C GLY A 150 19.09 -12.90 -0.44
N ASP A 151 19.55 -11.66 -0.28
CA ASP A 151 19.73 -11.05 1.02
C ASP A 151 18.43 -10.40 1.53
N PRO A 152 17.91 -10.84 2.70
CA PRO A 152 16.68 -10.29 3.29
C PRO A 152 16.77 -8.79 3.63
N ASP A 153 17.95 -8.30 4.02
CA ASP A 153 18.14 -6.89 4.36
C ASP A 153 17.99 -6.01 3.12
N THR A 154 18.59 -6.43 2.02
CA THR A 154 18.43 -5.76 0.73
C THR A 154 16.97 -5.76 0.24
N ARG A 155 16.23 -6.87 0.43
CA ARG A 155 14.81 -6.93 0.09
C ARG A 155 14.00 -5.95 0.92
N PHE A 156 14.23 -5.96 2.23
CA PHE A 156 13.54 -5.04 3.16
C PHE A 156 13.83 -3.58 2.82
N GLN A 157 15.09 -3.22 2.58
CA GLN A 157 15.45 -1.86 2.21
C GLN A 157 14.72 -1.41 0.93
N LYS A 158 14.72 -2.24 -0.12
CA LYS A 158 14.01 -1.93 -1.39
C LYS A 158 12.51 -1.83 -1.22
N PHE A 159 11.94 -2.63 -0.35
CA PHE A 159 10.53 -2.54 0.00
C PHE A 159 10.22 -1.20 0.67
N ILE A 160 10.96 -0.82 1.72
CA ILE A 160 10.78 0.44 2.43
C ILE A 160 10.98 1.66 1.51
N GLU A 161 12.01 1.65 0.66
CA GLU A 161 12.21 2.68 -0.36
C GLU A 161 11.00 2.81 -1.29
N SER A 162 10.40 1.68 -1.68
CA SER A 162 9.24 1.67 -2.57
C SER A 162 7.96 2.16 -1.88
N VAL A 163 7.78 1.86 -0.60
CA VAL A 163 6.69 2.40 0.23
C VAL A 163 6.81 3.93 0.30
N LYS A 164 7.97 4.45 0.67
CA LYS A 164 8.22 5.90 0.75
C LYS A 164 8.04 6.59 -0.59
N PHE A 165 8.42 5.93 -1.69
CA PHE A 165 8.25 6.45 -3.03
C PHE A 165 6.78 6.58 -3.43
N VAL A 166 5.96 5.58 -3.10
CA VAL A 166 4.52 5.63 -3.34
C VAL A 166 3.87 6.71 -2.49
N TRP A 167 4.28 6.88 -1.23
CA TRP A 167 3.79 7.95 -0.37
C TRP A 167 4.16 9.36 -0.86
N ALA A 168 5.31 9.51 -1.51
CA ALA A 168 5.73 10.78 -2.08
C ALA A 168 5.01 11.16 -3.39
N SER A 169 4.28 10.24 -4.00
CA SER A 169 3.66 10.43 -5.32
C SER A 169 2.25 11.01 -5.25
N LYS A 170 2.05 12.05 -4.48
CA LYS A 170 0.75 12.71 -4.31
C LYS A 170 0.52 13.81 -5.32
#